data_b1ba9eaf90e59b1ed66cf30523a33ebb
#
_entry.id   b1ba9eaf90e59b1ed66cf30523a33ebb
#
_cell.length_a   1.000
_cell.length_b   1.000
_cell.length_c   1.000
_cell.angle_alpha   90.00
_cell.angle_beta   90.00
_cell.angle_gamma   90.00
#
_symmetry.space_group_name_H-M   'P 1'
#
loop_
_entity.id
_entity.type
_entity.pdbx_description
1 polymer ?
#
loop_
_entity_poly.entity_id
_entity_poly.type
_entity_poly.pdbx_seq_one_letter_code
_entity_poly.pdbx_strand_id
1 'polypeptide(L)' 'IMQSSALSQADALIGRSITSADGKTTGIVASVKLASSGLIAVLKDGTEVPVGAGVSIKPAA' A
#
# COMPACT_ATOMS: atom_id res chain seq x y z
N ILE A 1 12.42 11.49 -17.80
CA ILE A 1 12.14 11.21 -17.51
C ILE A 1 11.39 10.81 -16.63
N MET A 2 10.46 10.87 -16.42
CA MET A 2 9.80 10.59 -15.60
C MET A 2 9.39 9.54 -15.37
N GLN A 3 9.47 8.73 -15.24
CA GLN A 3 9.11 7.70 -15.02
C GLN A 3 8.31 7.41 -14.23
N SER A 4 7.93 6.66 -13.98
CA SER A 4 7.08 6.03 -13.35
C SER A 4 6.93 6.36 -12.03
N SER A 5 6.37 7.41 -11.73
CA SER A 5 6.13 7.76 -10.39
C SER A 5 5.23 6.78 -9.66
N ALA A 6 4.39 6.07 -10.35
CA ALA A 6 3.57 5.06 -9.68
C ALA A 6 4.40 3.96 -9.04
N LEU A 7 5.44 3.52 -9.73
CA LEU A 7 6.33 2.50 -9.17
C LEU A 7 7.14 3.06 -8.01
N SER A 8 7.56 4.30 -8.11
CA SER A 8 8.30 4.92 -7.01
C SER A 8 7.43 5.03 -5.77
N GLN A 9 6.16 5.36 -5.96
CA GLN A 9 5.25 5.44 -4.83
C GLN A 9 4.98 4.07 -4.23
N ALA A 10 4.90 3.04 -5.05
CA ALA A 10 4.71 1.70 -4.57
C ALA A 10 5.88 1.26 -3.70
N ASP A 11 7.10 1.54 -4.14
CA ASP A 11 8.26 1.23 -3.34
C ASP A 11 8.24 1.97 -2.02
N ALA A 12 7.78 3.19 -2.01
CA ALA A 12 7.75 3.98 -0.78
C ALA A 12 6.76 3.43 0.23
N LEU A 13 5.77 2.66 -0.20
CA LEU A 13 4.81 2.06 0.72
C LEU A 13 5.38 0.86 1.46
N ILE A 14 6.34 0.16 0.88
CA ILE A 14 6.87 -1.05 1.50
C ILE A 14 7.57 -0.68 2.80
N GLY A 15 7.22 -1.39 3.87
CA GLY A 15 7.76 -1.12 5.18
C GLY A 15 6.96 -0.10 5.97
N ARG A 16 5.95 0.52 5.36
CA ARG A 16 5.11 1.47 6.08
C ARG A 16 3.86 0.78 6.60
N SER A 17 3.24 1.41 7.57
CA SER A 17 1.97 0.91 8.11
C SER A 17 0.83 1.47 7.28
N ILE A 18 -0.09 0.63 6.88
CA ILE A 18 -1.24 1.04 6.10
C ILE A 18 -2.52 0.64 6.83
N THR A 19 -3.52 1.50 6.78
CA THR A 19 -4.84 1.21 7.33
C THR A 19 -5.84 1.28 6.18
N SER A 20 -6.69 0.27 6.06
CA SER A 20 -7.66 0.21 4.98
C SER A 20 -8.67 1.35 5.07
N ALA A 21 -9.38 1.58 3.97
CA ALA A 21 -10.32 2.69 3.90
C ALA A 21 -11.44 2.59 4.94
N ASP A 22 -11.82 1.38 5.32
CA ASP A 22 -12.85 1.19 6.34
C ASP A 22 -12.28 1.21 7.76
N GLY A 23 -10.96 1.33 7.90
CA GLY A 23 -10.31 1.40 9.19
C GLY A 23 -10.17 0.08 9.91
N LYS A 24 -10.58 -1.02 9.31
CA LYS A 24 -10.60 -2.30 9.99
C LYS A 24 -9.34 -3.11 9.85
N THR A 25 -8.54 -2.83 8.84
CA THR A 25 -7.33 -3.59 8.59
C THR A 25 -6.12 -2.67 8.68
N THR A 26 -5.16 -3.04 9.49
CA THR A 26 -3.93 -2.27 9.64
C THR A 26 -2.76 -3.25 9.67
N GLY A 27 -1.69 -2.92 9.03
CA GLY A 27 -0.50 -3.76 9.06
C GLY A 27 0.63 -3.13 8.28
N ILE A 28 1.76 -3.80 8.30
CA ILE A 28 2.96 -3.33 7.61
C ILE A 28 2.97 -3.89 6.19
N VAL A 29 3.21 -3.04 5.23
CA VAL A 29 3.22 -3.43 3.83
C VAL A 29 4.49 -4.23 3.54
N ALA A 30 4.31 -5.45 3.08
CA ALA A 30 5.43 -6.31 2.69
C ALA A 30 5.74 -6.16 1.21
N SER A 31 4.73 -5.98 0.39
CA SER A 31 4.92 -5.79 -1.04
C SER A 31 3.72 -5.06 -1.60
N VAL A 32 3.84 -4.65 -2.85
CA VAL A 32 2.75 -3.95 -3.54
C VAL A 32 2.62 -4.59 -4.91
N LYS A 33 1.41 -4.77 -5.37
CA LYS A 33 1.17 -5.29 -6.70
C LYS A 33 0.21 -4.39 -7.45
N LEU A 34 0.30 -4.43 -8.75
CA LEU A 34 -0.58 -3.66 -9.62
C LEU A 34 -1.68 -4.57 -10.14
N ALA A 35 -2.91 -4.19 -9.88
CA ALA A 35 -4.07 -4.91 -10.37
C ALA A 35 -4.82 -4.02 -11.36
N SER A 36 -5.80 -4.59 -12.06
CA SER A 36 -6.57 -3.83 -13.02
C SER A 36 -7.33 -2.68 -12.37
N SER A 37 -7.66 -2.81 -11.10
CA SER A 37 -8.36 -1.75 -10.37
C SER A 37 -7.41 -0.76 -9.72
N GLY A 38 -6.10 -0.97 -9.78
CA GLY A 38 -5.12 -0.08 -9.17
C GLY A 38 -4.11 -0.82 -8.33
N LEU A 39 -3.45 -0.10 -7.44
CA LEU A 39 -2.43 -0.70 -6.60
C LEU A 39 -3.05 -1.43 -5.41
N ILE A 40 -2.45 -2.54 -5.05
CA ILE A 40 -2.87 -3.31 -3.89
C ILE A 40 -1.65 -3.54 -3.00
N ALA A 41 -1.76 -3.16 -1.75
CA ALA A 41 -0.71 -3.40 -0.78
C ALA A 41 -0.90 -4.77 -0.15
N VAL A 42 0.14 -5.56 -0.13
CA VAL A 42 0.11 -6.88 0.49
C VAL A 42 0.86 -6.77 1.81
N LEU A 43 0.17 -7.05 2.89
CA LEU A 43 0.74 -6.93 4.22
C LEU A 43 1.59 -8.14 4.57
N LYS A 44 2.33 -8.03 5.64
CA LYS A 44 3.23 -9.12 6.03
C LYS A 44 2.50 -10.41 6.36
N ASP A 45 1.24 -10.31 6.79
CA ASP A 45 0.45 -11.48 7.10
C ASP A 45 -0.30 -12.03 5.89
N GLY A 46 -0.10 -11.44 4.72
CA GLY A 46 -0.76 -11.87 3.50
C GLY A 46 -2.04 -11.15 3.16
N THR A 47 -2.50 -10.27 4.03
CA THR A 47 -3.72 -9.52 3.76
C THR A 47 -3.49 -8.50 2.65
N GLU A 48 -4.45 -8.36 1.76
CA GLU A 48 -4.36 -7.39 0.67
C GLU A 48 -5.26 -6.20 0.96
N VAL A 49 -4.71 -5.01 0.79
CA VAL A 49 -5.45 -3.78 1.01
C VAL A 49 -5.35 -2.93 -0.25
N PRO A 50 -6.48 -2.63 -0.91
CA PRO A 50 -6.42 -1.74 -2.08
C PRO A 50 -5.95 -0.35 -1.66
N VAL A 51 -5.01 0.18 -2.39
CA VAL A 51 -4.47 1.51 -2.11
C VAL A 51 -5.29 2.52 -2.89
N GLY A 52 -5.99 3.39 -2.19
CA GLY A 52 -6.84 4.36 -2.84
C GLY A 52 -7.35 5.39 -1.85
N ALA A 53 -8.43 6.06 -2.24
CA ALA A 53 -9.03 7.09 -1.39
C ALA A 53 -9.47 6.49 -0.06
N GLY A 54 -9.22 7.20 1.01
CA GLY A 54 -9.60 6.76 2.35
C GLY A 54 -8.57 5.90 3.06
N VAL A 55 -7.55 5.46 2.35
CA VAL A 55 -6.49 4.64 2.96
C VAL A 55 -5.48 5.56 3.63
N SER A 56 -5.09 5.20 4.85
CA SER A 56 -4.09 5.96 5.60
C SER A 56 -2.76 5.23 5.58
N ILE A 57 -1.69 5.97 5.38
CA ILE A 57 -0.34 5.41 5.33
C ILE A 57 0.54 6.20 6.28
N LYS A 58 1.21 5.50 7.18
CA LYS A 58 2.06 6.13 8.18
C LYS A 58 3.41 5.42 8.23
N PRO A 59 4.45 6.10 8.70
CA PRO A 59 5.73 5.42 8.92
C PRO A 59 5.55 4.25 9.88
N ALA A 60 6.26 3.16 9.63
CA ALA A 60 6.07 1.95 10.41
C ALA A 60 6.59 2.07 11.82
N ALA A 61 7.51 2.91 12.08
CA ALA A 61 8.10 2.97 13.41
C ALA A 61 7.54 4.11 14.20
#